data_3508e0bb9447d91a8fd43581b84c481e
#
_entry.id   3508e0bb9447d91a8fd43581b84c481e
#
_cell.length_a   1.000
_cell.length_b   1.000
_cell.length_c   1.000
_cell.angle_alpha   90.00
_cell.angle_beta   90.00
_cell.angle_gamma   90.00
#
_symmetry.space_group_name_H-M   'P 1'
#
loop_
_entity.id
_entity.type
_entity.pdbx_description
1 polymer ?
#
loop_
_entity_poly.entity_id
_entity_poly.type
_entity_poly.pdbx_seq_one_letter_code
_entity_poly.pdbx_strand_id
1 'polypeptide(L)'
;LKRMASGYGMRIDPFLKVRRMHYGLDFSLQKGNPVYATADGRIKTIKSSFGGLGKYIYIDHENGYMSVYGHLNKFNVKRGQRVKRGELIAYSGNSGRSTAPHLHYEIIKNGKKVNPINYFFNDLTPNQYEEILKLASVENQALGSTF
;
A
#
# COMPACT_ATOMS: atom_id res chain seq x y z
N LEU A 1 15.80 0.63 -6.88
CA LEU A 1 15.27 0.74 -6.01
C LEU A 1 14.56 -0.15 -5.95
N LYS A 2 14.35 -0.38 -5.74
CA LYS A 2 13.70 -1.13 -5.68
C LYS A 2 12.71 -0.92 -5.17
N ARG A 3 12.03 -1.00 -4.87
CA ARG A 3 10.97 -0.89 -4.52
C ARG A 3 10.82 -0.16 -3.45
N MET A 4 9.96 0.23 -3.20
CA MET A 4 9.70 0.95 -2.32
C MET A 4 10.27 0.54 -1.28
N ALA A 5 10.96 1.03 -1.09
CA ALA A 5 11.37 0.81 -0.17
C ALA A 5 12.20 -0.15 0.04
N SER A 6 12.96 -0.19 -0.48
CA SER A 6 13.74 -1.04 -0.31
C SER A 6 14.06 -1.11 1.03
N GLY A 7 14.19 -1.50 1.69
CA GLY A 7 14.48 -1.52 2.98
C GLY A 7 13.39 -1.27 3.82
N TYR A 8 12.41 -0.68 3.34
CA TYR A 8 11.38 -0.45 4.16
C TYR A 8 10.24 -0.27 3.43
N GLY A 9 9.55 -1.08 3.26
CA GLY A 9 8.27 -0.98 2.71
C GLY A 9 8.30 -1.03 1.25
N MET A 10 7.48 -0.36 0.63
CA MET A 10 7.36 -0.34 -0.77
C MET A 10 8.35 0.58 -1.37
N ARG A 11 8.92 0.22 -2.53
CA ARG A 11 9.86 1.01 -3.13
C ARG A 11 9.32 1.54 -4.38
N ILE A 12 9.57 2.76 -4.69
CA ILE A 12 9.10 3.38 -5.92
C ILE A 12 10.07 3.09 -7.03
N ASP A 13 9.56 2.45 -8.04
CA ASP A 13 10.27 2.18 -9.26
C ASP A 13 9.88 3.27 -10.24
N PRO A 14 10.79 3.86 -10.99
CA PRO A 14 10.42 4.91 -11.95
C PRO A 14 9.36 4.49 -12.96
N PHE A 15 9.24 3.18 -13.21
CA PHE A 15 8.23 2.70 -14.14
C PHE A 15 6.95 2.28 -13.45
N LEU A 16 6.89 2.39 -12.14
CA LEU A 16 5.70 2.00 -11.41
C LEU A 16 4.66 3.09 -11.52
N LYS A 17 3.48 2.75 -11.96
CA LYS A 17 2.39 3.69 -11.97
C LYS A 17 1.78 3.77 -10.61
N VAL A 18 1.62 4.98 -10.09
CA VAL A 18 0.94 5.22 -8.83
C VAL A 18 -0.30 6.03 -9.14
N ARG A 19 -1.43 5.53 -8.70
CA ARG A 19 -2.69 6.16 -8.95
C ARG A 19 -3.31 6.54 -7.64
N ARG A 20 -3.72 7.79 -7.51
CA ARG A 20 -4.36 8.24 -6.31
C ARG A 20 -5.85 7.99 -6.40
N MET A 21 -6.36 7.18 -5.50
CA MET A 21 -7.78 6.94 -5.36
C MET A 21 -8.33 7.86 -4.28
N HIS A 22 -9.64 7.82 -4.09
CA HIS A 22 -10.29 8.73 -3.15
C HIS A 22 -9.63 8.70 -1.77
N TYR A 23 -9.42 7.52 -1.23
CA TYR A 23 -8.80 7.40 0.09
C TYR A 23 -7.62 6.44 0.07
N GLY A 24 -6.97 6.25 -1.05
CA GLY A 24 -5.88 5.32 -1.10
C GLY A 24 -4.96 5.56 -2.29
N LEU A 25 -3.97 4.71 -2.40
CA LEU A 25 -3.04 4.70 -3.51
C LEU A 25 -3.04 3.32 -4.13
N ASP A 26 -3.00 3.27 -5.44
CA ASP A 26 -2.84 2.01 -6.16
C ASP A 26 -1.48 2.04 -6.84
N PHE A 27 -0.71 0.98 -6.60
CA PHE A 27 0.58 0.83 -7.24
C PHE A 27 0.47 -0.30 -8.25
N SER A 28 0.79 -0.02 -9.51
CA SER A 28 0.78 -1.06 -10.53
C SER A 28 1.96 -1.99 -10.26
N LEU A 29 1.67 -3.21 -9.87
CA LEU A 29 2.66 -4.21 -9.56
C LEU A 29 2.25 -5.49 -10.23
N GLN A 30 3.21 -6.19 -10.81
CA GLN A 30 2.90 -7.49 -11.32
C GLN A 30 2.62 -8.44 -10.17
N LYS A 31 1.83 -9.47 -10.46
CA LYS A 31 1.49 -10.46 -9.46
C LYS A 31 2.76 -11.10 -8.92
N GLY A 32 2.83 -11.26 -7.61
CA GLY A 32 3.95 -11.94 -6.98
C GLY A 32 5.07 -11.04 -6.48
N ASN A 33 4.92 -9.72 -6.60
CA ASN A 33 5.93 -8.83 -6.07
C ASN A 33 5.85 -8.74 -4.55
N PRO A 34 6.97 -8.64 -3.86
CA PRO A 34 6.94 -8.56 -2.41
C PRO A 34 6.30 -7.26 -1.92
N VAL A 35 5.55 -7.36 -0.85
CA VAL A 35 4.91 -6.23 -0.19
C VAL A 35 5.46 -6.16 1.24
N TYR A 36 5.88 -4.99 1.65
CA TYR A 36 6.54 -4.80 2.93
C TYR A 36 5.72 -3.91 3.85
N ALA A 37 5.83 -4.14 5.15
CA ALA A 37 5.19 -3.29 6.14
C ALA A 37 5.78 -1.88 6.04
N THR A 38 4.93 -0.87 6.03
CA THR A 38 5.39 0.51 5.89
C THR A 38 5.80 1.13 7.22
N ALA A 39 5.50 0.48 8.33
CA ALA A 39 5.91 0.92 9.65
C ALA A 39 5.81 -0.25 10.62
N ASP A 40 6.44 -0.10 11.78
CA ASP A 40 6.34 -1.12 12.83
C ASP A 40 4.89 -1.26 13.27
N GLY A 41 4.50 -2.47 13.62
CA GLY A 41 3.15 -2.69 14.11
C GLY A 41 2.86 -4.14 14.37
N ARG A 42 1.56 -4.43 14.47
CA ARG A 42 1.09 -5.80 14.72
C ARG A 42 0.02 -6.11 13.68
N ILE A 43 0.07 -7.30 13.14
CA ILE A 43 -0.91 -7.74 12.16
C ILE A 43 -2.26 -7.88 12.86
N LYS A 44 -3.20 -7.04 12.49
CA LYS A 44 -4.50 -7.03 13.13
C LYS A 44 -5.50 -7.91 12.39
N THR A 45 -5.49 -7.87 11.07
CA THR A 45 -6.46 -8.58 10.25
C THR A 45 -5.78 -9.20 9.06
N ILE A 46 -6.13 -10.44 8.77
CA ILE A 46 -5.75 -11.13 7.54
C ILE A 46 -7.03 -11.79 7.06
N LYS A 47 -7.50 -11.43 5.89
CA LYS A 47 -8.74 -11.98 5.35
C LYS A 47 -8.70 -12.14 3.84
N SER A 48 -9.58 -13.00 3.36
CA SER A 48 -9.81 -13.17 1.92
C SER A 48 -11.29 -12.98 1.66
N SER A 49 -11.61 -12.19 0.65
CA SER A 49 -13.00 -12.02 0.25
C SER A 49 -13.08 -12.11 -1.26
N PHE A 50 -14.27 -12.39 -1.78
CA PHE A 50 -14.45 -12.49 -3.22
C PHE A 50 -14.46 -11.12 -3.88
N GLY A 51 -14.93 -10.11 -3.20
CA GLY A 51 -15.00 -8.77 -3.75
C GLY A 51 -14.15 -7.81 -2.96
N GLY A 52 -14.28 -6.54 -3.22
CA GLY A 52 -13.59 -5.50 -2.48
C GLY A 52 -12.08 -5.68 -2.52
N LEU A 53 -11.47 -5.71 -1.36
CA LEU A 53 -10.02 -5.80 -1.23
C LEU A 53 -9.45 -7.17 -1.54
N GLY A 54 -10.30 -8.19 -1.71
CA GLY A 54 -9.82 -9.53 -1.95
C GLY A 54 -9.06 -10.07 -0.77
N LYS A 55 -7.79 -10.46 -0.97
CA LYS A 55 -6.92 -10.85 0.12
C LYS A 55 -6.26 -9.60 0.65
N TYR A 56 -6.40 -9.36 1.95
CA TYR A 56 -5.89 -8.11 2.50
C TYR A 56 -5.36 -8.26 3.92
N ILE A 57 -4.54 -7.30 4.31
CA ILE A 57 -3.93 -7.23 5.64
C ILE A 57 -4.16 -5.84 6.21
N TYR A 58 -4.49 -5.80 7.50
CA TYR A 58 -4.48 -4.55 8.27
C TYR A 58 -3.36 -4.67 9.28
N ILE A 59 -2.51 -3.64 9.36
CA ILE A 59 -1.47 -3.55 10.39
C ILE A 59 -1.84 -2.42 11.33
N ASP A 60 -1.85 -2.73 12.62
CA ASP A 60 -2.10 -1.72 13.66
C ASP A 60 -0.75 -1.17 14.09
N HIS A 61 -0.54 0.12 13.88
CA HIS A 61 0.71 0.79 14.22
C HIS A 61 0.62 1.54 15.55
N GLU A 62 -0.50 1.39 16.27
CA GLU A 62 -0.75 2.07 17.52
C GLU A 62 -1.01 3.56 17.29
N ASN A 63 -1.34 4.25 18.34
CA ASN A 63 -1.66 5.68 18.28
C ASN A 63 -2.75 6.02 17.26
N GLY A 64 -3.65 5.06 17.02
CA GLY A 64 -4.76 5.27 16.13
C GLY A 64 -4.47 5.08 14.66
N TYR A 65 -3.27 4.63 14.30
CA TYR A 65 -2.92 4.43 12.89
C TYR A 65 -3.00 2.98 12.47
N MET A 66 -3.52 2.75 11.29
CA MET A 66 -3.48 1.42 10.65
C MET A 66 -3.13 1.60 9.18
N SER A 67 -2.40 0.63 8.63
CA SER A 67 -2.19 0.57 7.19
C SER A 67 -2.91 -0.64 6.63
N VAL A 68 -3.36 -0.52 5.39
CA VAL A 68 -4.17 -1.54 4.72
C VAL A 68 -3.52 -1.90 3.39
N TYR A 69 -3.42 -3.19 3.12
CA TYR A 69 -2.78 -3.72 1.91
C TYR A 69 -3.77 -4.66 1.25
N GLY A 70 -4.23 -4.32 0.06
CA GLY A 70 -5.28 -5.08 -0.61
C GLY A 70 -4.87 -5.71 -1.92
N HIS A 71 -5.73 -6.57 -2.43
CA HIS A 71 -5.57 -7.30 -3.68
C HIS A 71 -4.34 -8.18 -3.69
N LEU A 72 -4.02 -8.75 -2.53
CA LEU A 72 -2.83 -9.57 -2.37
C LEU A 72 -3.02 -10.95 -2.99
N ASN A 73 -1.90 -11.62 -3.26
CA ASN A 73 -1.92 -12.97 -3.77
C ASN A 73 -1.65 -13.99 -2.65
N LYS A 74 -0.73 -13.66 -1.75
CA LYS A 74 -0.29 -14.61 -0.74
C LYS A 74 0.16 -13.86 0.49
N PHE A 75 -0.15 -14.41 1.66
CA PHE A 75 0.27 -13.84 2.93
C PHE A 75 1.57 -14.48 3.40
N ASN A 76 2.42 -13.70 4.04
CA ASN A 76 3.68 -14.18 4.62
C ASN A 76 3.73 -13.95 6.12
N VAL A 77 2.63 -13.57 6.73
CA VAL A 77 2.53 -13.28 8.16
C VAL A 77 1.26 -13.88 8.71
N LYS A 78 1.13 -13.87 10.02
CA LYS A 78 -0.05 -14.38 10.71
C LYS A 78 -0.65 -13.28 11.56
N ARG A 79 -1.94 -13.40 11.79
CA ARG A 79 -2.64 -12.47 12.64
C ARG A 79 -1.99 -12.46 14.02
N GLY A 80 -1.81 -11.29 14.58
CA GLY A 80 -1.17 -11.10 15.88
C GLY A 80 0.32 -10.99 15.84
N GLN A 81 0.93 -11.26 14.70
CA GLN A 81 2.38 -11.21 14.56
C GLN A 81 2.86 -9.76 14.61
N ARG A 82 3.97 -9.54 15.30
CA ARG A 82 4.58 -8.22 15.31
C ARG A 82 5.51 -8.12 14.12
N VAL A 83 5.47 -7.00 13.43
CA VAL A 83 6.31 -6.76 12.25
C VAL A 83 7.03 -5.42 12.39
N LYS A 84 8.15 -5.32 11.70
CA LYS A 84 8.92 -4.08 11.64
C LYS A 84 8.80 -3.46 10.27
N ARG A 85 9.00 -2.16 10.20
CA ARG A 85 9.05 -1.47 8.92
C ARG A 85 10.02 -2.15 7.99
N GLY A 86 9.61 -2.43 6.79
CA GLY A 86 10.44 -3.11 5.79
C GLY A 86 10.35 -4.63 5.83
N GLU A 87 9.61 -5.17 6.77
CA GLU A 87 9.47 -6.63 6.85
C GLU A 87 8.49 -7.12 5.80
N LEU A 88 8.81 -8.24 5.17
CA LEU A 88 7.97 -8.84 4.13
C LEU A 88 6.69 -9.37 4.76
N ILE A 89 5.54 -8.91 4.28
CA ILE A 89 4.26 -9.33 4.83
C ILE A 89 3.41 -10.11 3.84
N ALA A 90 3.63 -9.92 2.55
CA ALA A 90 2.77 -10.56 1.56
C ALA A 90 3.37 -10.43 0.17
N TYR A 91 2.66 -11.00 -0.80
CA TYR A 91 3.01 -10.85 -2.21
C TYR A 91 1.80 -10.27 -2.93
N SER A 92 2.05 -9.33 -3.84
CA SER A 92 1.00 -8.63 -4.54
C SER A 92 0.26 -9.56 -5.51
N GLY A 93 -0.97 -9.18 -5.85
CA GLY A 93 -1.79 -10.02 -6.69
C GLY A 93 -2.83 -9.22 -7.46
N ASN A 94 -3.95 -9.88 -7.69
CA ASN A 94 -5.07 -9.29 -8.40
C ASN A 94 -6.37 -9.83 -7.82
N SER A 95 -6.39 -10.12 -6.53
CA SER A 95 -7.56 -10.72 -5.89
C SER A 95 -8.59 -9.65 -5.57
N GLY A 96 -9.82 -10.10 -5.38
CA GLY A 96 -10.91 -9.20 -5.05
C GLY A 96 -11.42 -8.48 -6.27
N ARG A 97 -11.95 -7.28 -6.07
CA ARG A 97 -12.50 -6.50 -7.16
C ARG A 97 -11.38 -5.72 -7.83
N SER A 98 -10.65 -6.38 -8.68
CA SER A 98 -9.50 -5.82 -9.33
C SER A 98 -9.48 -6.29 -10.79
N THR A 99 -9.21 -5.38 -11.71
CA THR A 99 -9.18 -5.71 -13.14
C THR A 99 -7.77 -5.86 -13.67
N ALA A 100 -6.77 -5.46 -12.88
CA ALA A 100 -5.38 -5.59 -13.28
C ALA A 100 -4.53 -5.71 -12.03
N PRO A 101 -3.39 -6.42 -12.10
CA PRO A 101 -2.54 -6.59 -10.93
C PRO A 101 -2.09 -5.25 -10.36
N HIS A 102 -2.29 -5.05 -9.08
CA HIS A 102 -1.85 -3.84 -8.39
C HIS A 102 -1.91 -4.06 -6.89
N LEU A 103 -1.30 -3.16 -6.16
CA LEU A 103 -1.40 -3.12 -4.70
C LEU A 103 -2.25 -1.92 -4.34
N HIS A 104 -3.28 -2.15 -3.56
CA HIS A 104 -4.09 -1.06 -3.01
C HIS A 104 -3.62 -0.79 -1.59
N TYR A 105 -3.34 0.46 -1.29
CA TYR A 105 -2.78 0.84 -0.01
C TYR A 105 -3.57 1.99 0.60
N GLU A 106 -3.92 1.86 1.88
CA GLU A 106 -4.64 2.89 2.60
C GLU A 106 -4.03 3.11 3.97
N ILE A 107 -4.23 4.30 4.50
CA ILE A 107 -3.93 4.61 5.89
C ILE A 107 -5.24 5.02 6.56
N ILE A 108 -5.47 4.47 7.75
CA ILE A 108 -6.61 4.82 8.58
C ILE A 108 -6.08 5.47 9.84
N LYS A 109 -6.58 6.64 10.16
CA LYS A 109 -6.22 7.32 11.39
C LYS A 109 -7.47 7.56 12.19
N ASN A 110 -7.49 7.04 13.43
CA ASN A 110 -8.63 7.17 14.34
C ASN A 110 -9.96 6.82 13.66
N GLY A 111 -9.93 5.70 12.91
CA GLY A 111 -11.12 5.19 12.26
C GLY A 111 -11.48 5.86 10.95
N LYS A 112 -10.69 6.82 10.49
CA LYS A 112 -10.99 7.53 9.24
C LYS A 112 -9.87 7.32 8.24
N LYS A 113 -10.22 7.09 6.99
CA LYS A 113 -9.23 6.98 5.93
C LYS A 113 -8.64 8.35 5.66
N VAL A 114 -7.32 8.40 5.53
CA VAL A 114 -6.61 9.65 5.27
C VAL A 114 -5.74 9.47 4.03
N ASN A 115 -5.21 10.56 3.52
CA ASN A 115 -4.38 10.53 2.32
C ASN A 115 -3.04 9.89 2.62
N PRO A 116 -2.73 8.72 2.08
CA PRO A 116 -1.50 8.01 2.42
C PRO A 116 -0.24 8.74 1.97
N ILE A 117 -0.34 9.63 1.00
CA ILE A 117 0.83 10.34 0.49
C ILE A 117 1.57 11.05 1.63
N ASN A 118 0.82 11.59 2.58
CA ASN A 118 1.41 12.35 3.67
C ASN A 118 2.18 11.48 4.67
N TYR A 119 2.12 10.17 4.50
CA TYR A 119 2.73 9.23 5.44
C TYR A 119 3.87 8.43 4.84
N PHE A 120 4.26 8.78 3.62
CA PHE A 120 5.39 8.10 2.98
C PHE A 120 6.69 8.86 3.09
N PHE A 121 6.64 10.16 3.32
CA PHE A 121 7.86 10.95 3.15
C PHE A 121 8.99 10.56 4.08
N ASN A 122 8.69 9.95 5.19
CA ASN A 122 9.74 9.49 6.10
C ASN A 122 10.47 8.26 5.57
N ASP A 123 9.87 7.57 4.62
CA ASP A 123 10.41 6.34 4.07
C ASP A 123 10.98 6.54 2.67
N LEU A 124 10.95 7.75 2.17
CA LEU A 124 11.33 8.03 0.80
C LEU A 124 12.37 9.12 0.75
N THR A 125 13.22 9.08 -0.26
CA THR A 125 14.07 10.22 -0.55
C THR A 125 13.19 11.34 -1.08
N PRO A 126 13.66 12.59 -1.03
CA PRO A 126 12.90 13.69 -1.59
C PRO A 126 12.49 13.45 -3.04
N ASN A 127 13.37 12.87 -3.84
CA ASN A 127 13.04 12.62 -5.23
C ASN A 127 11.93 11.58 -5.38
N GLN A 128 11.98 10.53 -4.58
CA GLN A 128 10.93 9.52 -4.60
C GLN A 128 9.59 10.10 -4.19
N TYR A 129 9.60 10.94 -3.18
CA TYR A 129 8.37 11.56 -2.70
C TYR A 129 7.76 12.45 -3.79
N GLU A 130 8.58 13.26 -4.44
CA GLU A 130 8.11 14.09 -5.53
C GLU A 130 7.58 13.26 -6.69
N GLU A 131 8.22 12.13 -6.96
CA GLU A 131 7.78 11.25 -8.01
C GLU A 131 6.36 10.74 -7.72
N ILE A 132 6.11 10.31 -6.50
CA ILE A 132 4.79 9.83 -6.12
C ILE A 132 3.76 10.94 -6.26
N LEU A 133 4.06 12.12 -5.77
CA LEU A 133 3.12 13.23 -5.85
C LEU A 133 2.79 13.56 -7.30
N LYS A 134 3.81 13.56 -8.14
CA LYS A 134 3.64 13.89 -9.54
C LYS A 134 2.78 12.86 -10.26
N LEU A 135 3.08 11.58 -10.06
CA LEU A 135 2.33 10.53 -10.73
C LEU A 135 0.88 10.51 -10.26
N ALA A 136 0.65 10.64 -8.96
CA ALA A 136 -0.69 10.65 -8.43
C ALA A 136 -1.48 11.85 -8.95
N SER A 137 -0.83 12.99 -9.11
CA SER A 137 -1.48 14.19 -9.62
C SER A 137 -1.90 14.01 -11.07
N VAL A 138 -1.01 13.45 -11.88
CA VAL A 138 -1.30 13.22 -13.29
C VAL A 138 -2.47 12.24 -13.45
N GLU A 139 -2.45 11.14 -12.71
CA GLU A 139 -3.54 10.17 -12.78
C GLU A 139 -4.85 10.80 -12.36
N ASN A 140 -4.80 11.62 -11.34
CA ASN A 140 -5.99 12.29 -10.86
C ASN A 140 -6.58 13.18 -11.95
N GLN A 141 -5.76 13.93 -12.63
CA GLN A 141 -6.21 14.79 -13.69
C GLN A 141 -6.74 13.98 -14.89
N ALA A 142 -6.06 12.93 -15.24
CA ALA A 142 -6.45 12.09 -16.35
C ALA A 142 -7.82 11.47 -16.15
N LEU A 143 -8.17 11.17 -14.91
CA LEU A 143 -9.46 10.59 -14.61
C LEU A 143 -10.54 11.62 -14.40
N GLY A 144 -10.18 12.88 -14.41
CA GLY A 144 -11.13 13.92 -14.11
C GLY A 144 -11.62 13.80 -12.69
N SER A 145 -10.82 13.27 -11.85
CA SER A 145 -11.28 12.93 -10.56
C SER A 145 -11.25 14.07 -9.63
N THR A 146 -12.01 13.94 -8.60
CA THR A 146 -12.02 14.98 -7.69
C THR A 146 -11.61 14.37 -6.43
N PHE A 147 -10.54 14.10 -6.21
CA PHE A 147 -10.10 13.53 -4.96
C PHE A 147 -10.15 14.54 -3.85
#